data_927fd0023430ba6b23cbeaac27cae013
#
_entry.id   927fd0023430ba6b23cbeaac27cae013
#
_cell.length_a   1.000
_cell.length_b   1.000
_cell.length_c   1.000
_cell.angle_alpha   90.00
_cell.angle_beta   90.00
_cell.angle_gamma   90.00
#
_symmetry.space_group_name_H-M   'P 1'
#
loop_
_entity.id
_entity.type
_entity.pdbx_description
1 polymer ?
#
loop_
_entity_poly.entity_id
_entity_poly.type
_entity_poly.pdbx_seq_one_letter_code
_entity_poly.pdbx_strand_id
1 'polypeptide(L)' 'MDKLLKLIEKYEALHPELETPLNYFNVLGAEQLEELLSKALKENLVLQYIEPGENVLDGGEVTLIKKP' A
#
# COMPACT_ATOMS: atom_id res chain seq x y z
N MET A 1 -12.64 6.72 -7.25
CA MET A 1 -12.86 5.62 -6.29
C MET A 1 -12.88 4.25 -6.95
N ASP A 2 -13.59 4.10 -8.07
CA ASP A 2 -13.66 2.80 -8.72
C ASP A 2 -12.30 2.24 -9.12
N LYS A 3 -11.41 3.11 -9.59
CA LYS A 3 -10.07 2.68 -9.98
C LYS A 3 -9.27 2.17 -8.77
N LEU A 4 -9.37 2.88 -7.65
CA LEU A 4 -8.69 2.48 -6.43
C LEU A 4 -9.19 1.12 -5.94
N LEU A 5 -10.50 0.91 -5.93
CA LEU A 5 -11.07 -0.36 -5.51
C LEU A 5 -10.61 -1.52 -6.39
N LYS A 6 -10.54 -1.29 -7.70
CA LYS A 6 -10.05 -2.32 -8.62
C LYS A 6 -8.59 -2.66 -8.37
N LEU A 7 -7.77 -1.64 -8.08
CA LEU A 7 -6.37 -1.87 -7.76
C LEU A 7 -6.23 -2.66 -6.47
N ILE A 8 -7.02 -2.33 -5.46
CA ILE A 8 -7.02 -3.05 -4.20
C ILE A 8 -7.42 -4.51 -4.42
N GLU A 9 -8.45 -4.75 -5.18
CA GLU A 9 -8.90 -6.12 -5.48
C GLU A 9 -7.82 -6.93 -6.17
N LYS A 10 -7.15 -6.34 -7.16
CA LYS A 10 -6.06 -7.01 -7.87
C LYS A 10 -4.89 -7.32 -6.95
N TYR A 11 -4.54 -6.38 -6.10
CA TYR A 11 -3.45 -6.57 -5.15
C TYR A 11 -3.78 -7.70 -4.17
N GLU A 12 -4.99 -7.69 -3.62
CA GLU A 12 -5.41 -8.73 -2.67
C GLU A 12 -5.46 -10.11 -3.32
N ALA A 13 -5.87 -10.17 -4.59
CA ALA A 13 -5.90 -11.43 -5.32
C ALA A 13 -4.50 -12.02 -5.53
N LEU A 14 -3.51 -11.14 -5.77
CA LEU A 14 -2.12 -11.59 -5.96
C LEU A 14 -1.44 -11.93 -4.64
N HIS A 15 -1.83 -11.28 -3.56
CA HIS A 15 -1.17 -11.43 -2.26
C HIS A 15 -2.19 -11.65 -1.15
N PRO A 16 -2.89 -12.80 -1.17
CA PRO A 16 -3.93 -13.06 -0.16
C PRO A 16 -3.39 -13.20 1.25
N GLU A 17 -2.11 -13.48 1.39
CA GLU A 17 -1.45 -13.62 2.70
C GLU A 17 -1.01 -12.30 3.30
N LEU A 18 -1.05 -11.21 2.52
CA LEU A 18 -0.62 -9.91 2.99
C LEU A 18 -1.80 -9.08 3.50
N GLU A 19 -1.48 -8.03 4.25
CA GLU A 19 -2.51 -7.10 4.71
C GLU A 19 -3.19 -6.40 3.54
N THR A 20 -4.47 -6.10 3.73
CA THR A 20 -5.20 -5.34 2.73
C THR A 20 -4.64 -3.92 2.62
N PRO A 21 -4.49 -3.39 1.39
CA PRO A 21 -4.05 -2.00 1.22
C PRO A 21 -4.97 -0.97 1.87
N LEU A 22 -6.21 -1.33 2.18
CA LEU A 22 -7.13 -0.44 2.87
C LEU A 22 -6.59 0.04 4.22
N ASN A 23 -5.76 -0.78 4.87
CA ASN A 23 -5.15 -0.40 6.13
C ASN A 23 -4.22 0.80 6.03
N TYR A 24 -3.75 1.11 4.83
CA TYR A 24 -2.85 2.22 4.60
C TYR A 24 -3.57 3.48 4.11
N PHE A 25 -4.87 3.41 3.95
CA PHE A 25 -5.65 4.54 3.44
C PHE A 25 -5.51 5.79 4.31
N ASN A 26 -5.50 5.61 5.62
CA ASN A 26 -5.38 6.72 6.56
C ASN A 26 -3.99 7.36 6.54
N VAL A 27 -2.98 6.62 6.14
CA VAL A 27 -1.61 7.12 6.07
C VAL A 27 -1.35 7.84 4.77
N LEU A 28 -1.82 7.27 3.66
CA LEU A 28 -1.50 7.76 2.33
C LEU A 28 -2.56 8.62 1.68
N GLY A 29 -3.82 8.38 2.00
CA GLY A 29 -4.92 8.97 1.24
C GLY A 29 -5.14 8.25 -0.08
N ALA A 30 -6.25 8.58 -0.74
CA ALA A 30 -6.69 7.84 -1.93
C ALA A 30 -5.71 7.97 -3.10
N GLU A 31 -5.22 9.18 -3.37
CA GLU A 31 -4.33 9.42 -4.51
C GLU A 31 -3.02 8.68 -4.40
N GLN A 32 -2.35 8.80 -3.25
CA GLN A 32 -1.07 8.15 -3.04
C GLN A 32 -1.20 6.63 -3.04
N LEU A 33 -2.27 6.12 -2.42
CA LEU A 33 -2.50 4.69 -2.39
C LEU A 33 -2.73 4.15 -3.80
N GLU A 34 -3.47 4.89 -4.62
CA GLU A 34 -3.70 4.51 -6.00
C GLU A 34 -2.40 4.47 -6.81
N GLU A 35 -1.54 5.46 -6.63
CA GLU A 35 -0.26 5.51 -7.31
C GLU A 35 0.65 4.36 -6.90
N LEU A 36 0.73 4.09 -5.60
CA LEU A 36 1.57 3.00 -5.10
C LEU A 36 1.06 1.64 -5.57
N LEU A 37 -0.26 1.43 -5.54
CA LEU A 37 -0.83 0.18 -6.00
C LEU A 37 -0.61 -0.03 -7.49
N SER A 38 -0.75 1.02 -8.29
CA SER A 38 -0.48 0.93 -9.73
C SER A 38 0.96 0.49 -9.98
N LYS A 39 1.89 1.09 -9.27
CA LYS A 39 3.30 0.74 -9.40
C LYS A 39 3.59 -0.66 -8.89
N ALA A 40 2.99 -1.02 -7.76
CA ALA A 40 3.17 -2.36 -7.18
C ALA A 40 2.72 -3.44 -8.15
N LEU A 41 1.57 -3.25 -8.79
CA LEU A 41 1.06 -4.22 -9.74
C LEU A 41 1.89 -4.28 -11.02
N LYS A 42 2.36 -3.13 -11.47
CA LYS A 42 3.17 -3.04 -12.69
C LYS A 42 4.54 -3.66 -12.52
N GLU A 43 5.17 -3.43 -11.37
CA GLU A 43 6.54 -3.87 -11.12
C GLU A 43 6.64 -5.09 -10.21
N ASN A 44 5.49 -5.68 -9.88
CA ASN A 44 5.43 -6.88 -9.04
C ASN A 44 6.07 -6.64 -7.66
N LEU A 45 5.71 -5.51 -7.04
CA LEU A 45 6.17 -5.15 -5.72
C LEU A 45 5.04 -5.29 -4.71
N VAL A 46 5.38 -5.24 -3.42
CA VAL A 46 4.38 -5.26 -2.35
C VAL A 46 4.55 -4.03 -1.48
N LEU A 47 3.46 -3.64 -0.82
CA LEU A 47 3.45 -2.51 0.10
C LEU A 47 4.01 -2.94 1.45
N GLN A 48 4.85 -2.10 2.04
CA GLN A 48 5.37 -2.33 3.38
C GLN A 48 5.19 -1.08 4.22
N TYR A 49 4.59 -1.25 5.39
CA TYR A 49 4.44 -0.17 6.35
C TYR A 49 5.69 -0.06 7.23
N ILE A 50 6.20 1.15 7.35
CA ILE A 50 7.35 1.44 8.20
C ILE A 50 6.83 2.28 9.37
N GLU A 51 6.93 1.73 10.59
CA GLU A 51 6.47 2.42 11.77
C GLU A 51 7.28 3.68 12.03
N PRO A 52 6.64 4.74 12.56
CA PRO A 52 7.37 5.97 12.89
C PRO A 52 8.33 5.72 14.06
N GLY A 53 9.44 6.44 14.08
CA GLY A 53 10.36 6.40 15.20
C GLY A 53 9.75 7.06 16.43
N GLU A 54 10.41 6.89 17.59
CA GLU A 54 9.88 7.38 18.86
C GLU A 54 9.66 8.89 18.89
N ASN A 55 10.42 9.63 18.11
CA ASN A 55 10.36 11.09 18.10
C ASN A 55 9.57 11.66 16.92
N VAL A 56 8.86 10.81 16.20
CA VAL A 56 8.08 11.23 15.04
C VAL A 56 6.61 11.33 15.44
N LEU A 57 6.02 12.52 15.25
CA LEU A 57 4.63 12.77 15.59
C LEU A 57 3.66 12.34 14.50
N ASP A 58 4.14 12.22 13.28
CA ASP A 58 3.32 11.80 12.16
C ASP A 58 3.20 10.29 12.09
N GLY A 59 2.15 9.81 11.42
CA GLY A 59 1.98 8.39 11.17
C GLY A 59 3.15 7.83 10.36
N GLY A 60 3.26 6.52 10.31
CA GLY A 60 4.34 5.87 9.60
C GLY A 60 4.33 6.11 8.10
N GLU A 61 5.18 5.39 7.41
CA GLU A 61 5.38 5.54 5.98
C GLU A 61 5.12 4.22 5.29
N VAL A 62 4.59 4.27 4.06
CA VAL A 62 4.38 3.07 3.26
C VAL A 62 5.32 3.12 2.06
N THR A 63 6.03 2.05 1.82
CA THR A 63 6.96 1.95 0.70
C THR A 63 6.70 0.68 -0.09
N LEU A 64 7.36 0.55 -1.24
CA LEU A 64 7.26 -0.63 -2.09
C LEU A 64 8.54 -1.44 -1.99
N ILE A 65 8.41 -2.74 -1.82
CA ILE A 65 9.54 -3.65 -1.77
C ILE A 65 9.26 -4.87 -2.64
N LYS A 66 10.32 -5.59 -2.97
CA LYS A 66 10.15 -6.87 -3.67
C LYS A 66 9.61 -7.91 -2.70
N LYS A 67 8.69 -8.73 -3.19
CA LYS A 67 8.17 -9.82 -2.36
C LYS A 67 9.31 -10.80 -2.07
N PRO A 68 9.55 -11.12 -0.79
CA PRO A 68 10.57 -12.11 -0.42
C PRO A 68 10.21 -13.53 -0.81
#